data_7c3a595b06e0fcda67e6a6853cc13789
#
_entry.id   7c3a595b06e0fcda67e6a6853cc13789
#
_cell.length_a   1.000
_cell.length_b   1.000
_cell.length_c   1.000
_cell.angle_alpha   90.00
_cell.angle_beta   90.00
_cell.angle_gamma   90.00
#
_symmetry.space_group_name_H-M   'P 1'
#
loop_
_entity.id
_entity.type
_entity.pdbx_description
1 polymer ?
#
loop_
_entity_poly.entity_id
_entity_poly.type
_entity_poly.pdbx_seq_one_letter_code
_entity_poly.pdbx_strand_id
1 'polypeptide(L)'
;MCKLGPIVTVKPDSGYEIGSVTVLDSKGNELKLTDKGNGKYTFTMPGSKVEVKATFVKAGETSPFVDVPTDSYYFDAVKWARKLGITNGKTDALFGSSDPCTRGQSVTFLYGALGIAPTTVNGFTDVAAGDFYAEAVTWAVENGVTNGTTDSTFSPSNGCTRAQIVTFLYRAKN
;
A
#
# COMPACT_ATOMS: atom_id res chain seq x y z
N MET A 1 20.10 44.32 -4.60
CA MET A 1 18.68 44.21 -4.18
C MET A 1 18.29 42.76 -4.32
N CYS A 2 18.10 42.05 -3.20
CA CYS A 2 17.59 40.70 -3.21
C CYS A 2 16.10 40.73 -3.60
N LYS A 3 15.75 40.32 -4.83
CA LYS A 3 14.33 40.20 -5.20
C LYS A 3 13.79 39.04 -4.36
N LEU A 4 12.86 39.35 -3.45
CA LEU A 4 12.05 38.31 -2.83
C LEU A 4 11.42 37.47 -3.95
N GLY A 5 11.67 36.16 -3.92
CA GLY A 5 11.01 35.25 -4.85
C GLY A 5 9.50 35.21 -4.66
N PRO A 6 8.74 34.72 -5.64
CA PRO A 6 7.29 34.59 -5.53
C PRO A 6 6.91 33.76 -4.30
N ILE A 7 5.81 34.13 -3.66
CA ILE A 7 5.25 33.39 -2.53
C ILE A 7 4.05 32.61 -3.04
N VAL A 8 4.08 31.30 -2.85
CA VAL A 8 2.91 30.40 -3.00
C VAL A 8 2.30 30.19 -1.62
N THR A 9 0.99 30.44 -1.51
CA THR A 9 0.24 30.15 -0.29
C THR A 9 -0.70 28.99 -0.56
N VAL A 10 -0.54 27.91 0.19
CA VAL A 10 -1.38 26.71 0.13
C VAL A 10 -2.20 26.70 1.42
N LYS A 11 -3.53 26.62 1.28
CA LYS A 11 -4.44 26.58 2.42
C LYS A 11 -5.32 25.34 2.30
N PRO A 12 -5.16 24.35 3.19
CA PRO A 12 -6.03 23.18 3.20
C PRO A 12 -7.42 23.55 3.71
N ASP A 13 -8.41 22.76 3.30
CA ASP A 13 -9.76 22.84 3.85
C ASP A 13 -9.80 22.31 5.30
N SER A 14 -10.92 22.58 5.99
CA SER A 14 -11.10 22.12 7.38
C SER A 14 -11.01 20.59 7.46
N GLY A 15 -10.18 20.09 8.37
CA GLY A 15 -9.92 18.65 8.54
C GLY A 15 -8.83 18.09 7.63
N TYR A 16 -8.17 18.94 6.86
CA TYR A 16 -7.02 18.55 6.03
C TYR A 16 -5.78 19.35 6.41
N GLU A 17 -4.62 18.77 6.14
CA GLU A 17 -3.31 19.44 6.23
C GLU A 17 -2.54 19.27 4.92
N ILE A 18 -1.48 20.05 4.73
CA ILE A 18 -0.67 19.99 3.51
C ILE A 18 0.16 18.70 3.54
N GLY A 19 -0.08 17.82 2.58
CA GLY A 19 0.72 16.59 2.40
C GLY A 19 2.04 16.89 1.71
N SER A 20 1.99 17.53 0.53
CA SER A 20 3.18 17.94 -0.19
C SER A 20 2.91 19.18 -1.03
N VAL A 21 3.97 19.95 -1.31
CA VAL A 21 3.94 21.05 -2.27
C VAL A 21 5.14 20.94 -3.19
N THR A 22 4.90 20.92 -4.50
CA THR A 22 5.95 20.83 -5.52
C THR A 22 5.74 21.94 -6.54
N VAL A 23 6.83 22.56 -7.00
CA VAL A 23 6.81 23.53 -8.09
C VAL A 23 7.71 23.03 -9.20
N LEU A 24 7.16 22.91 -10.40
CA LEU A 24 7.87 22.42 -11.59
C LEU A 24 8.11 23.55 -12.58
N ASP A 25 9.25 23.55 -13.24
CA ASP A 25 9.52 24.43 -14.37
C ASP A 25 8.80 23.92 -15.65
N SER A 26 8.91 24.67 -16.75
CA SER A 26 8.29 24.31 -18.04
C SER A 26 8.85 23.03 -18.67
N LYS A 27 9.93 22.48 -18.13
CA LYS A 27 10.55 21.22 -18.57
C LYS A 27 10.22 20.06 -17.63
N GLY A 28 9.44 20.31 -16.56
CA GLY A 28 9.08 19.30 -15.55
C GLY A 28 10.13 19.10 -14.47
N ASN A 29 11.16 19.94 -14.37
CA ASN A 29 12.14 19.85 -13.28
C ASN A 29 11.58 20.49 -12.01
N GLU A 30 11.81 19.84 -10.87
CA GLU A 30 11.39 20.36 -9.57
C GLU A 30 12.28 21.53 -9.12
N LEU A 31 11.63 22.61 -8.67
CA LEU A 31 12.29 23.79 -8.13
C LEU A 31 12.44 23.65 -6.61
N LYS A 32 13.59 24.06 -6.08
CA LYS A 32 13.83 24.07 -4.64
C LYS A 32 12.90 25.05 -3.94
N LEU A 33 12.06 24.53 -3.05
CA LEU A 33 11.18 25.33 -2.20
C LEU A 33 11.84 25.64 -0.86
N THR A 34 11.52 26.82 -0.32
CA THR A 34 11.81 27.17 1.06
C THR A 34 10.48 27.36 1.78
N ASP A 35 10.20 26.50 2.76
CA ASP A 35 9.03 26.63 3.63
C ASP A 35 9.22 27.83 4.58
N LYS A 36 8.20 28.67 4.64
CA LYS A 36 8.13 29.86 5.51
C LYS A 36 7.12 29.69 6.66
N GLY A 37 6.54 28.49 6.76
CA GLY A 37 5.49 28.19 7.72
C GLY A 37 4.10 28.69 7.29
N ASN A 38 3.08 28.19 7.97
CA ASN A 38 1.68 28.55 7.71
C ASN A 38 1.25 28.37 6.24
N GLY A 39 1.75 27.33 5.58
CA GLY A 39 1.44 27.01 4.19
C GLY A 39 2.04 27.98 3.15
N LYS A 40 3.04 28.77 3.54
CA LYS A 40 3.73 29.72 2.66
C LYS A 40 5.06 29.16 2.21
N TYR A 41 5.28 29.12 0.91
CA TYR A 41 6.49 28.62 0.28
C TYR A 41 7.07 29.68 -0.66
N THR A 42 8.41 29.76 -0.71
CA THR A 42 9.13 30.64 -1.64
C THR A 42 10.08 29.82 -2.49
N PHE A 43 10.29 30.24 -3.72
CA PHE A 43 11.23 29.64 -4.64
C PHE A 43 11.85 30.70 -5.56
N THR A 44 12.93 30.36 -6.25
CA THR A 44 13.51 31.23 -7.27
C THR A 44 12.73 31.06 -8.56
N MET A 45 12.10 32.16 -9.05
CA MET A 45 11.34 32.12 -10.30
C MET A 45 12.28 31.90 -11.48
N PRO A 46 12.10 30.83 -12.28
CA PRO A 46 12.81 30.69 -13.54
C PRO A 46 12.27 31.69 -14.58
N GLY A 47 12.97 31.87 -15.70
CA GLY A 47 12.50 32.73 -16.80
C GLY A 47 11.35 32.11 -17.64
N SER A 48 10.65 31.12 -17.11
CA SER A 48 9.59 30.34 -17.78
C SER A 48 8.36 30.18 -16.86
N LYS A 49 7.29 29.64 -17.42
CA LYS A 49 6.10 29.23 -16.64
C LYS A 49 6.49 28.18 -15.60
N VAL A 50 5.78 28.18 -14.48
CA VAL A 50 5.89 27.17 -13.45
C VAL A 50 4.50 26.55 -13.19
N GLU A 51 4.49 25.28 -12.82
CA GLU A 51 3.30 24.57 -12.34
C GLU A 51 3.45 24.31 -10.85
N VAL A 52 2.43 24.63 -10.07
CA VAL A 52 2.38 24.35 -8.64
C VAL A 52 1.43 23.19 -8.42
N LYS A 53 1.91 22.15 -7.74
CA LYS A 53 1.12 20.99 -7.31
C LYS A 53 1.11 20.96 -5.78
N ALA A 54 -0.05 20.77 -5.20
CA ALA A 54 -0.21 20.55 -3.77
C ALA A 54 -1.11 19.34 -3.54
N THR A 55 -0.72 18.49 -2.58
CA THR A 55 -1.56 17.39 -2.10
C THR A 55 -2.01 17.70 -0.68
N PHE A 56 -3.18 17.19 -0.31
CA PHE A 56 -3.76 17.38 1.00
C PHE A 56 -4.08 16.04 1.62
N VAL A 57 -3.80 15.90 2.91
CA VAL A 57 -4.08 14.68 3.69
C VAL A 57 -5.04 15.02 4.83
N LYS A 58 -5.81 14.07 5.28
CA LYS A 58 -6.66 14.30 6.45
C LYS A 58 -5.82 14.59 7.68
N ALA A 59 -6.13 15.67 8.39
CA ALA A 59 -5.41 16.08 9.58
C ALA A 59 -5.45 15.00 10.65
N GLY A 60 -4.29 14.68 11.23
CA GLY A 60 -4.16 13.65 12.27
C GLY A 60 -4.16 12.21 11.76
N GLU A 61 -4.16 11.96 10.45
CA GLU A 61 -3.96 10.61 9.91
C GLU A 61 -2.46 10.30 9.78
N THR A 62 -2.05 9.20 10.42
CA THR A 62 -0.68 8.68 10.30
C THR A 62 -0.71 7.35 9.57
N SER A 63 0.29 7.11 8.73
CA SER A 63 0.47 5.81 8.11
C SER A 63 0.90 4.77 9.14
N PRO A 64 0.33 3.55 9.10
CA PRO A 64 0.83 2.43 9.90
C PRO A 64 2.21 1.94 9.44
N PHE A 65 2.66 2.32 8.25
CA PHE A 65 3.91 1.91 7.63
C PHE A 65 4.62 3.09 6.97
N VAL A 66 5.95 3.13 7.03
CA VAL A 66 6.75 4.25 6.50
C VAL A 66 6.78 4.32 4.97
N ASP A 67 6.52 3.19 4.29
CA ASP A 67 6.45 3.08 2.83
C ASP A 67 5.03 3.19 2.26
N VAL A 68 4.07 3.64 3.08
CA VAL A 68 2.68 3.89 2.68
C VAL A 68 2.39 5.37 2.90
N PRO A 69 2.61 6.23 1.89
CA PRO A 69 2.29 7.65 1.99
C PRO A 69 0.79 7.88 2.24
N THR A 70 0.47 8.88 3.05
CA THR A 70 -0.93 9.19 3.42
C THR A 70 -1.76 9.71 2.25
N ASP A 71 -1.14 10.17 1.18
CA ASP A 71 -1.75 10.62 -0.08
C ASP A 71 -1.79 9.53 -1.17
N SER A 72 -1.30 8.32 -0.89
CA SER A 72 -1.37 7.22 -1.85
C SER A 72 -2.79 6.69 -2.00
N TYR A 73 -3.16 6.25 -3.22
CA TYR A 73 -4.48 5.70 -3.50
C TYR A 73 -4.82 4.43 -2.70
N TYR A 74 -3.81 3.76 -2.17
CA TYR A 74 -3.94 2.54 -1.37
C TYR A 74 -3.85 2.77 0.14
N PHE A 75 -3.64 4.02 0.61
CA PHE A 75 -3.48 4.34 2.03
C PHE A 75 -4.64 3.83 2.89
N ASP A 76 -5.88 4.19 2.54
CA ASP A 76 -7.06 3.78 3.29
C ASP A 76 -7.25 2.26 3.29
N ALA A 77 -6.93 1.59 2.16
CA ALA A 77 -7.02 0.14 2.06
C ALA A 77 -6.00 -0.57 2.97
N VAL A 78 -4.75 -0.08 3.00
CA VAL A 78 -3.70 -0.63 3.86
C VAL A 78 -4.02 -0.38 5.33
N LYS A 79 -4.46 0.80 5.68
CA LYS A 79 -4.90 1.17 7.04
C LYS A 79 -6.06 0.29 7.52
N TRP A 80 -7.06 0.07 6.66
CA TRP A 80 -8.19 -0.82 6.91
C TRP A 80 -7.72 -2.27 7.12
N ALA A 81 -6.88 -2.80 6.24
CA ALA A 81 -6.37 -4.16 6.32
C ALA A 81 -5.53 -4.38 7.59
N ARG A 82 -4.69 -3.40 7.98
CA ARG A 82 -3.92 -3.43 9.22
C ARG A 82 -4.83 -3.42 10.45
N LYS A 83 -5.86 -2.55 10.44
CA LYS A 83 -6.82 -2.43 11.55
C LYS A 83 -7.60 -3.72 11.80
N LEU A 84 -7.95 -4.45 10.74
CA LEU A 84 -8.67 -5.72 10.83
C LEU A 84 -7.77 -6.94 11.02
N GLY A 85 -6.44 -6.76 11.09
CA GLY A 85 -5.51 -7.86 11.24
C GLY A 85 -5.34 -8.71 9.98
N ILE A 86 -5.81 -8.24 8.83
CA ILE A 86 -5.64 -8.90 7.52
C ILE A 86 -4.16 -8.94 7.13
N THR A 87 -3.42 -7.92 7.53
CA THR A 87 -1.97 -7.84 7.31
C THR A 87 -1.25 -7.20 8.48
N ASN A 88 -0.06 -7.68 8.77
CA ASN A 88 0.89 -7.04 9.69
C ASN A 88 2.02 -6.30 8.95
N GLY A 89 1.94 -6.25 7.61
CA GLY A 89 3.02 -5.74 6.78
C GLY A 89 4.12 -6.77 6.55
N LYS A 90 5.15 -6.38 5.84
CA LYS A 90 6.37 -7.18 5.62
C LYS A 90 7.27 -7.16 6.87
N THR A 91 7.24 -6.02 7.58
CA THR A 91 7.80 -5.81 8.91
C THR A 91 6.88 -4.88 9.69
N ASP A 92 7.16 -4.63 10.98
CA ASP A 92 6.39 -3.65 11.77
C ASP A 92 6.39 -2.24 11.17
N ALA A 93 7.39 -1.89 10.39
CA ALA A 93 7.56 -0.57 9.78
C ALA A 93 7.26 -0.52 8.28
N LEU A 94 7.27 -1.66 7.57
CA LEU A 94 7.15 -1.72 6.12
C LEU A 94 5.99 -2.59 5.67
N PHE A 95 5.17 -2.06 4.77
CA PHE A 95 4.12 -2.82 4.09
C PHE A 95 4.66 -3.61 2.89
N GLY A 96 5.61 -3.04 2.14
CA GLY A 96 6.10 -3.56 0.88
C GLY A 96 5.15 -3.25 -0.28
N SER A 97 4.66 -2.01 -0.34
CA SER A 97 3.59 -1.58 -1.26
C SER A 97 3.93 -1.75 -2.75
N SER A 98 5.21 -1.79 -3.10
CA SER A 98 5.68 -2.00 -4.48
C SER A 98 6.15 -3.42 -4.75
N ASP A 99 6.13 -4.30 -3.76
CA ASP A 99 6.62 -5.67 -3.91
C ASP A 99 5.61 -6.55 -4.65
N PRO A 100 6.05 -7.48 -5.50
CA PRO A 100 5.18 -8.50 -6.05
C PRO A 100 4.58 -9.37 -4.94
N CYS A 101 3.29 -9.66 -5.03
CA CYS A 101 2.62 -10.55 -4.08
C CYS A 101 2.91 -12.01 -4.40
N THR A 102 3.29 -12.79 -3.39
CA THR A 102 3.46 -14.25 -3.53
C THR A 102 2.12 -14.98 -3.37
N ARG A 103 2.08 -16.28 -3.76
CA ARG A 103 0.89 -17.11 -3.58
C ARG A 103 0.51 -17.27 -2.10
N GLY A 104 1.51 -17.48 -1.24
CA GLY A 104 1.31 -17.52 0.22
C GLY A 104 0.69 -16.24 0.75
N GLN A 105 1.23 -15.08 0.39
CA GLN A 105 0.67 -13.78 0.78
C GLN A 105 -0.75 -13.56 0.25
N SER A 106 -1.03 -13.95 -0.99
CA SER A 106 -2.34 -13.78 -1.61
C SER A 106 -3.44 -14.55 -0.87
N VAL A 107 -3.20 -15.81 -0.51
CA VAL A 107 -4.18 -16.57 0.28
C VAL A 107 -4.25 -16.11 1.72
N THR A 108 -3.16 -15.58 2.30
CA THR A 108 -3.17 -14.98 3.65
C THR A 108 -4.05 -13.73 3.70
N PHE A 109 -4.00 -12.86 2.72
CA PHE A 109 -4.91 -11.71 2.64
C PHE A 109 -6.37 -12.13 2.51
N LEU A 110 -6.66 -13.15 1.69
CA LEU A 110 -8.02 -13.65 1.53
C LEU A 110 -8.52 -14.32 2.81
N TYR A 111 -7.69 -15.14 3.46
CA TYR A 111 -8.00 -15.75 4.74
C TYR A 111 -8.28 -14.72 5.82
N GLY A 112 -7.42 -13.72 5.97
CA GLY A 112 -7.62 -12.64 6.94
C GLY A 112 -8.89 -11.81 6.70
N ALA A 113 -9.35 -11.71 5.46
CA ALA A 113 -10.55 -10.93 5.10
C ALA A 113 -11.85 -11.74 5.14
N LEU A 114 -11.81 -13.04 4.86
CA LEU A 114 -12.99 -13.87 4.57
C LEU A 114 -12.98 -15.20 5.33
N GLY A 115 -11.82 -15.62 5.87
CA GLY A 115 -11.61 -16.97 6.36
C GLY A 115 -12.23 -17.22 7.74
N ILE A 116 -12.52 -18.48 7.95
CA ILE A 116 -12.82 -19.07 9.25
C ILE A 116 -11.70 -20.09 9.50
N ALA A 117 -11.27 -20.26 10.76
CA ALA A 117 -10.18 -21.17 11.11
C ALA A 117 -10.41 -22.58 10.50
N PRO A 118 -9.40 -23.13 9.81
CA PRO A 118 -9.53 -24.44 9.19
C PRO A 118 -9.64 -25.54 10.24
N THR A 119 -10.27 -26.65 9.86
CA THR A 119 -10.49 -27.81 10.74
C THR A 119 -9.52 -28.95 10.49
N THR A 120 -8.77 -28.90 9.39
CA THR A 120 -7.79 -29.92 8.97
C THR A 120 -6.36 -29.37 8.98
N VAL A 121 -5.43 -30.13 8.46
CA VAL A 121 -4.06 -29.70 8.16
C VAL A 121 -3.82 -29.84 6.66
N ASN A 122 -3.01 -28.95 6.08
CA ASN A 122 -2.65 -29.09 4.68
C ASN A 122 -1.71 -30.29 4.48
N GLY A 123 -1.77 -30.90 3.28
CA GLY A 123 -0.94 -32.04 2.91
C GLY A 123 0.27 -31.65 2.03
N PHE A 124 0.59 -30.37 1.88
CA PHE A 124 1.66 -29.92 1.02
C PHE A 124 3.03 -30.05 1.69
N THR A 125 3.98 -30.59 0.96
CA THR A 125 5.35 -30.83 1.44
C THR A 125 6.17 -29.55 1.59
N ASP A 126 5.75 -28.46 0.93
CA ASP A 126 6.40 -27.16 0.90
C ASP A 126 5.66 -26.10 1.76
N VAL A 127 4.77 -26.55 2.68
CA VAL A 127 4.06 -25.69 3.64
C VAL A 127 4.23 -26.32 5.03
N ALA A 128 5.16 -25.77 5.80
CA ALA A 128 5.37 -26.19 7.18
C ALA A 128 4.32 -25.60 8.12
N ALA A 129 3.97 -26.31 9.20
CA ALA A 129 2.97 -25.85 10.16
C ALA A 129 3.31 -24.50 10.85
N GLY A 130 4.59 -24.12 10.91
CA GLY A 130 5.05 -22.85 11.46
C GLY A 130 5.10 -21.70 10.46
N ASP A 131 4.78 -21.92 9.21
CA ASP A 131 4.78 -20.86 8.20
C ASP A 131 3.59 -19.91 8.41
N PHE A 132 3.81 -18.61 8.23
CA PHE A 132 2.77 -17.59 8.45
C PHE A 132 1.53 -17.76 7.56
N TYR A 133 1.67 -18.47 6.46
CA TYR A 133 0.60 -18.79 5.51
C TYR A 133 -0.02 -20.18 5.70
N ALA A 134 0.46 -20.98 6.64
CA ALA A 134 0.04 -22.38 6.77
C ALA A 134 -1.47 -22.55 6.98
N GLU A 135 -2.06 -21.79 7.92
CA GLU A 135 -3.51 -21.80 8.15
C GLU A 135 -4.28 -21.29 6.94
N ALA A 136 -3.78 -20.22 6.30
CA ALA A 136 -4.42 -19.65 5.12
C ALA A 136 -4.41 -20.61 3.93
N VAL A 137 -3.33 -21.37 3.73
CA VAL A 137 -3.25 -22.42 2.71
C VAL A 137 -4.24 -23.54 3.02
N THR A 138 -4.30 -24.00 4.27
CA THR A 138 -5.25 -25.05 4.69
C THR A 138 -6.69 -24.60 4.45
N TRP A 139 -7.06 -23.39 4.90
CA TRP A 139 -8.36 -22.79 4.65
C TRP A 139 -8.67 -22.70 3.15
N ALA A 140 -7.71 -22.28 2.34
CA ALA A 140 -7.91 -22.10 0.90
C ALA A 140 -8.17 -23.43 0.19
N VAL A 141 -7.59 -24.54 0.65
CA VAL A 141 -7.85 -25.89 0.13
C VAL A 141 -9.22 -26.40 0.61
N GLU A 142 -9.53 -26.31 1.89
CA GLU A 142 -10.82 -26.74 2.45
C GLU A 142 -12.00 -26.06 1.77
N ASN A 143 -11.84 -24.79 1.40
CA ASN A 143 -12.90 -23.98 0.77
C ASN A 143 -12.82 -23.95 -0.78
N GLY A 144 -12.00 -24.81 -1.38
CA GLY A 144 -11.92 -24.93 -2.84
C GLY A 144 -11.33 -23.71 -3.55
N VAL A 145 -10.70 -22.80 -2.81
CA VAL A 145 -10.05 -21.59 -3.36
C VAL A 145 -8.88 -21.99 -4.27
N THR A 146 -8.14 -23.02 -3.87
CA THR A 146 -7.03 -23.59 -4.64
C THR A 146 -6.79 -25.04 -4.27
N ASN A 147 -6.19 -25.81 -5.22
CA ASN A 147 -5.75 -27.19 -4.98
C ASN A 147 -4.22 -27.33 -4.98
N GLY A 148 -3.48 -26.19 -4.87
CA GLY A 148 -2.03 -26.21 -5.01
C GLY A 148 -1.57 -25.96 -6.44
N THR A 149 -0.27 -26.19 -6.68
CA THR A 149 0.34 -26.20 -8.01
C THR A 149 0.54 -27.61 -8.53
N THR A 150 0.66 -28.57 -7.62
CA THR A 150 0.60 -30.01 -7.85
C THR A 150 -0.18 -30.66 -6.70
N ASP A 151 -0.38 -31.98 -6.73
CA ASP A 151 -1.05 -32.70 -5.65
C ASP A 151 -0.29 -32.63 -4.31
N SER A 152 1.00 -32.36 -4.33
CA SER A 152 1.88 -32.33 -3.15
C SER A 152 2.54 -30.99 -2.87
N THR A 153 2.37 -29.97 -3.72
CA THR A 153 3.00 -28.65 -3.55
C THR A 153 2.02 -27.51 -3.74
N PHE A 154 2.15 -26.51 -2.89
CA PHE A 154 1.41 -25.23 -2.99
C PHE A 154 2.18 -24.15 -3.73
N SER A 155 3.52 -24.17 -3.64
CA SER A 155 4.46 -23.18 -4.16
C SER A 155 4.25 -21.78 -3.55
N PRO A 156 4.33 -21.62 -2.21
CA PRO A 156 3.96 -20.39 -1.51
C PRO A 156 4.80 -19.17 -1.88
N SER A 157 6.07 -19.41 -2.24
CA SER A 157 7.02 -18.34 -2.61
C SER A 157 6.91 -17.88 -4.07
N ASN A 158 6.15 -18.58 -4.91
CA ASN A 158 5.96 -18.18 -6.30
C ASN A 158 5.12 -16.90 -6.39
N GLY A 159 5.46 -16.04 -7.35
CA GLY A 159 4.64 -14.84 -7.65
C GLY A 159 3.22 -15.21 -8.04
N CYS A 160 2.26 -14.45 -7.56
CA CYS A 160 0.85 -14.63 -7.90
C CYS A 160 0.45 -13.67 -9.02
N THR A 161 0.00 -14.21 -10.14
CA THR A 161 -0.48 -13.39 -11.26
C THR A 161 -1.83 -12.74 -10.93
N ARG A 162 -2.14 -11.63 -11.60
CA ARG A 162 -3.46 -10.97 -11.47
C ARG A 162 -4.62 -11.94 -11.73
N ALA A 163 -4.50 -12.82 -12.74
CA ALA A 163 -5.50 -13.84 -13.05
C ALA A 163 -5.69 -14.83 -11.90
N GLN A 164 -4.60 -15.29 -11.29
CA GLN A 164 -4.65 -16.17 -10.13
C GLN A 164 -5.32 -15.50 -8.92
N ILE A 165 -4.94 -14.25 -8.61
CA ILE A 165 -5.55 -13.49 -7.50
C ILE A 165 -7.06 -13.37 -7.70
N VAL A 166 -7.51 -12.97 -8.88
CA VAL A 166 -8.94 -12.82 -9.18
C VAL A 166 -9.67 -14.17 -9.15
N THR A 167 -9.01 -15.26 -9.59
CA THR A 167 -9.58 -16.61 -9.49
C THR A 167 -9.73 -17.06 -8.03
N PHE A 168 -8.74 -16.79 -7.18
CA PHE A 168 -8.83 -17.08 -5.75
C PHE A 168 -9.96 -16.30 -5.10
N LEU A 169 -10.05 -14.99 -5.39
CA LEU A 169 -11.13 -14.15 -4.88
C LEU A 169 -12.51 -14.63 -5.32
N TYR A 170 -12.66 -14.98 -6.60
CA TYR A 170 -13.92 -15.52 -7.13
C TYR A 170 -14.35 -16.79 -6.39
N ARG A 171 -13.43 -17.74 -6.24
CA ARG A 171 -13.71 -19.02 -5.57
C ARG A 171 -13.96 -18.87 -4.07
N ALA A 172 -13.29 -17.90 -3.42
CA ALA A 172 -13.49 -17.61 -2.00
C ALA A 172 -14.86 -16.97 -1.70
N LYS A 173 -15.57 -16.46 -2.72
CA LYS A 173 -16.87 -15.78 -2.58
C LYS A 173 -18.05 -16.60 -3.08
N ASN A 174 -17.82 -17.72 -3.79
CA ASN A 174 -18.84 -18.60 -4.35
C ASN A 174 -18.70 -20.04 -3.85
#